data_b5316a71e61026f1a66729a293b4fe93
#
_entry.id   b5316a71e61026f1a66729a293b4fe93
#
_cell.length_a   1.000
_cell.length_b   1.000
_cell.length_c   1.000
_cell.angle_alpha   90.00
_cell.angle_beta   90.00
_cell.angle_gamma   90.00
#
_symmetry.space_group_name_H-M   'P 1'
#
loop_
_entity.id
_entity.type
_entity.pdbx_description
1 polymer ?
#
loop_
_entity_poly.entity_id
_entity_poly.type
_entity_poly.pdbx_seq_one_letter_code
_entity_poly.pdbx_strand_id
1 'polypeptide(L)'
;RSSAASDVYKRQVQFSYRDFYKVTLIMGIGKLYYADKWILVDRPALLFSNPLVPYAWESVSEEQRGMFCIFNEQFVQSEEKNGSLANTPLFKLTGDKVFFLDESQLMKVQNIYAQMQEEIQSGYAGTLDVLRCYLHLLIHTAMRMQDANQYESHPNASQRIAELFMELLERQFPIDYPRAALVLRTPTDYANRLSVHVNHLNKVIKETTGKTTSVLIAERIVKEAVQYLQHSNLSISEMAFGLGFESVSYFSKFFRKHTGKSPTEVRGKVTI
;
A
#
# COMPACT_ATOMS: atom_id res chain seq x y z
N ARG A 1 45.24 -27.94 -12.40
CA ARG A 1 44.26 -27.38 -13.35
C ARG A 1 43.06 -26.92 -12.55
N SER A 2 43.03 -25.62 -12.28
CA SER A 2 42.01 -24.92 -11.53
C SER A 2 40.80 -24.74 -12.42
N SER A 3 39.68 -25.25 -11.98
CA SER A 3 38.35 -24.95 -12.52
C SER A 3 37.80 -23.74 -11.75
N ALA A 4 37.85 -22.58 -12.36
CA ALA A 4 37.17 -21.40 -11.85
C ALA A 4 35.65 -21.60 -12.06
N ALA A 5 34.98 -21.99 -10.99
CA ALA A 5 33.53 -21.93 -10.92
C ALA A 5 33.14 -20.44 -10.85
N SER A 6 32.52 -20.00 -11.91
CA SER A 6 31.93 -18.68 -12.03
C SER A 6 30.84 -18.54 -10.95
N ASP A 7 31.16 -17.88 -9.84
CA ASP A 7 30.18 -17.38 -8.87
C ASP A 7 29.41 -16.24 -9.52
N VAL A 8 28.35 -16.60 -10.23
CA VAL A 8 27.30 -15.66 -10.57
C VAL A 8 26.54 -15.37 -9.27
N TYR A 9 27.01 -14.38 -8.55
CA TYR A 9 26.24 -13.74 -7.48
C TYR A 9 24.91 -13.26 -8.10
N LYS A 10 23.87 -14.06 -7.93
CA LYS A 10 22.49 -13.59 -8.06
C LYS A 10 22.35 -12.45 -7.05
N ARG A 11 22.48 -11.21 -7.50
CA ARG A 11 22.05 -10.05 -6.72
C ARG A 11 20.60 -10.31 -6.34
N GLN A 12 20.39 -10.68 -5.09
CA GLN A 12 19.04 -10.78 -4.54
C GLN A 12 18.44 -9.40 -4.59
N VAL A 13 17.47 -9.22 -5.47
CA VAL A 13 16.70 -7.98 -5.56
C VAL A 13 15.95 -7.82 -4.24
N GLN A 14 16.36 -6.83 -3.44
CA GLN A 14 15.73 -6.58 -2.14
C GLN A 14 14.42 -5.86 -2.37
N PHE A 15 13.31 -6.55 -2.13
CA PHE A 15 11.99 -5.94 -2.07
C PHE A 15 11.87 -5.10 -0.81
N SER A 16 11.55 -3.82 -0.97
CA SER A 16 11.33 -2.89 0.13
C SER A 16 9.85 -2.80 0.45
N TYR A 17 9.48 -3.13 1.70
CA TYR A 17 8.16 -2.84 2.24
C TYR A 17 8.10 -1.39 2.71
N ARG A 18 7.04 -0.70 2.33
CA ARG A 18 6.84 0.72 2.62
C ARG A 18 5.42 0.91 3.13
N ASP A 19 5.21 1.83 4.04
CA ASP A 19 3.90 2.17 4.63
C ASP A 19 3.26 3.42 4.00
N PHE A 20 3.67 3.74 2.77
CA PHE A 20 3.20 4.91 2.03
C PHE A 20 2.87 4.58 0.58
N TYR A 21 2.03 5.41 0.00
CA TYR A 21 1.79 5.47 -1.44
C TYR A 21 2.86 6.30 -2.12
N LYS A 22 3.20 5.95 -3.36
CA LYS A 22 4.19 6.67 -4.14
C LYS A 22 3.76 6.74 -5.60
N VAL A 23 3.86 7.92 -6.21
CA VAL A 23 3.80 8.09 -7.66
C VAL A 23 5.19 8.52 -8.14
N THR A 24 5.73 7.81 -9.11
CA THR A 24 7.09 8.07 -9.63
C THR A 24 7.04 8.29 -11.12
N LEU A 25 7.57 9.41 -11.59
CA LEU A 25 7.95 9.62 -12.98
C LEU A 25 9.37 9.06 -13.18
N ILE A 26 9.50 8.04 -14.00
CA ILE A 26 10.77 7.39 -14.35
C ILE A 26 11.19 7.91 -15.72
N MET A 27 12.42 8.45 -15.83
CA MET A 27 13.01 8.94 -17.07
C MET A 27 14.38 8.27 -17.31
N GLY A 28 14.52 7.01 -16.91
CA GLY A 28 15.69 6.17 -17.12
C GLY A 28 15.28 4.78 -17.59
N ILE A 29 16.26 3.98 -18.00
CA ILE A 29 16.02 2.60 -18.40
C ILE A 29 16.30 1.67 -17.22
N GLY A 30 15.38 0.74 -16.94
CA GLY A 30 15.54 -0.22 -15.86
C GLY A 30 14.51 -1.32 -15.88
N LYS A 31 14.65 -2.23 -14.91
CA LYS A 31 13.72 -3.32 -14.68
C LYS A 31 12.96 -3.10 -13.40
N LEU A 32 11.66 -3.13 -13.50
CA LEU A 32 10.75 -3.06 -12.36
C LEU A 32 10.28 -4.47 -12.03
N TYR A 33 10.55 -4.92 -10.81
CA TYR A 33 10.14 -6.23 -10.31
C TYR A 33 8.91 -6.10 -9.42
N TYR A 34 7.89 -6.88 -9.70
CA TYR A 34 6.71 -7.08 -8.87
C TYR A 34 6.52 -8.55 -8.60
N ALA A 35 6.42 -8.95 -7.34
CA ALA A 35 6.14 -10.31 -6.94
C ALA A 35 6.90 -11.35 -7.79
N ASP A 36 6.28 -11.91 -8.80
CA ASP A 36 6.79 -12.94 -9.71
C ASP A 36 7.11 -12.45 -11.13
N LYS A 37 6.89 -11.16 -11.40
CA LYS A 37 7.02 -10.57 -12.75
C LYS A 37 8.01 -9.42 -12.75
N TRP A 38 8.56 -9.14 -13.93
CA TRP A 38 9.32 -7.92 -14.16
C TRP A 38 8.88 -7.25 -15.45
N ILE A 39 9.00 -5.95 -15.49
CA ILE A 39 8.68 -5.10 -16.65
C ILE A 39 9.92 -4.32 -17.01
N LEU A 40 10.32 -4.36 -18.29
CA LEU A 40 11.33 -3.45 -18.81
C LEU A 40 10.71 -2.07 -18.99
N VAL A 41 11.29 -1.09 -18.32
CA VAL A 41 10.97 0.32 -18.52
C VAL A 41 12.08 0.90 -19.39
N ASP A 42 11.81 1.06 -20.68
CA ASP A 42 12.76 1.51 -21.71
C ASP A 42 12.50 2.94 -22.21
N ARG A 43 11.46 3.58 -21.69
CA ARG A 43 11.01 4.93 -22.03
C ARG A 43 10.33 5.59 -20.82
N PRO A 44 10.07 6.92 -20.86
CA PRO A 44 9.43 7.60 -19.74
C PRO A 44 8.13 6.90 -19.30
N ALA A 45 7.97 6.72 -18.00
CA ALA A 45 6.83 6.04 -17.43
C ALA A 45 6.41 6.61 -16.06
N LEU A 46 5.09 6.57 -15.80
CA LEU A 46 4.53 6.78 -14.46
C LEU A 46 4.35 5.42 -13.77
N LEU A 47 4.87 5.31 -12.56
CA LEU A 47 4.70 4.16 -11.68
C LEU A 47 3.87 4.54 -10.46
N PHE A 48 2.80 3.78 -10.21
CA PHE A 48 1.96 3.88 -9.01
C PHE A 48 2.27 2.73 -8.05
N SER A 49 2.67 3.06 -6.84
CA SER A 49 3.03 2.09 -5.81
C SER A 49 2.16 2.25 -4.58
N ASN A 50 1.65 1.15 -4.06
CA ASN A 50 0.91 1.11 -2.81
C ASN A 50 1.73 0.40 -1.71
N PRO A 51 1.40 0.58 -0.41
CA PRO A 51 2.12 -0.04 0.71
C PRO A 51 2.09 -1.57 0.71
N LEU A 52 1.11 -2.19 0.06
CA LEU A 52 0.84 -3.63 0.18
C LEU A 52 1.60 -4.44 -0.87
N VAL A 53 1.99 -3.83 -1.99
CA VAL A 53 2.68 -4.51 -3.09
C VAL A 53 4.17 -4.16 -3.07
N PRO A 54 5.03 -5.08 -2.64
CA PRO A 54 6.47 -4.87 -2.69
C PRO A 54 6.94 -4.81 -4.14
N TYR A 55 7.82 -3.86 -4.42
CA TYR A 55 8.48 -3.77 -5.71
C TYR A 55 9.97 -3.47 -5.53
N ALA A 56 10.75 -3.79 -6.55
CA ALA A 56 12.14 -3.42 -6.61
C ALA A 56 12.49 -2.85 -7.98
N TRP A 57 13.46 -1.95 -8.01
CA TRP A 57 13.95 -1.31 -9.21
C TRP A 57 15.42 -1.68 -9.42
N GLU A 58 15.74 -2.15 -10.61
CA GLU A 58 17.10 -2.39 -11.07
C GLU A 58 17.41 -1.42 -12.22
N SER A 59 18.34 -0.50 -11.99
CA SER A 59 18.80 0.43 -13.03
C SER A 59 19.60 -0.30 -14.09
N VAL A 60 19.29 -0.03 -15.36
CA VAL A 60 20.05 -0.52 -16.53
C VAL A 60 20.87 0.62 -17.15
N SER A 61 20.32 1.85 -17.21
CA SER A 61 21.05 3.02 -17.66
C SER A 61 21.91 3.62 -16.53
N GLU A 62 23.06 4.19 -16.88
CA GLU A 62 23.91 4.91 -15.92
C GLU A 62 23.22 6.16 -15.39
N GLU A 63 22.52 6.90 -16.25
CA GLU A 63 21.73 8.06 -15.84
C GLU A 63 20.31 7.63 -15.45
N GLN A 64 19.97 7.96 -14.22
CA GLN A 64 18.62 7.80 -13.68
C GLN A 64 18.05 9.18 -13.32
N ARG A 65 17.01 9.58 -14.02
CA ARG A 65 16.29 10.82 -13.76
C ARG A 65 14.84 10.51 -13.44
N GLY A 66 14.23 11.34 -12.62
CA GLY A 66 12.83 11.16 -12.29
C GLY A 66 12.39 12.08 -11.17
N MET A 67 11.10 12.09 -10.95
CA MET A 67 10.45 12.81 -9.86
C MET A 67 9.50 11.86 -9.16
N PHE A 68 9.26 12.09 -7.89
CA PHE A 68 8.27 11.31 -7.17
C PHE A 68 7.59 12.13 -6.07
N CYS A 69 6.37 11.74 -5.74
CA CYS A 69 5.70 12.18 -4.53
C CYS A 69 5.36 10.97 -3.67
N ILE A 70 5.46 11.17 -2.35
CA ILE A 70 5.13 10.18 -1.31
C ILE A 70 4.03 10.78 -0.46
N PHE A 71 3.01 9.98 -0.16
CA PHE A 71 1.89 10.40 0.66
C PHE A 71 1.27 9.21 1.39
N ASN A 72 0.59 9.48 2.48
CA ASN A 72 -0.19 8.51 3.23
C ASN A 72 -1.69 8.61 2.88
N GLU A 73 -2.46 7.66 3.37
CA GLU A 73 -3.90 7.63 3.13
C GLU A 73 -4.61 8.85 3.74
N GLN A 74 -4.16 9.31 4.92
CA GLN A 74 -4.73 10.49 5.59
C GLN A 74 -4.58 11.77 4.77
N PHE A 75 -3.48 11.91 4.02
CA PHE A 75 -3.26 13.07 3.16
C PHE A 75 -4.34 13.20 2.08
N VAL A 76 -4.86 12.09 1.59
CA VAL A 76 -5.83 12.06 0.47
C VAL A 76 -7.27 11.96 0.94
N GLN A 77 -7.52 11.48 2.16
CA GLN A 77 -8.84 11.50 2.78
C GLN A 77 -9.19 12.96 3.13
N SER A 78 -9.90 13.64 2.20
CA SER A 78 -10.68 14.81 2.57
C SER A 78 -11.92 14.35 3.34
N GLU A 79 -12.57 15.23 4.10
CA GLU A 79 -13.76 14.95 4.91
C GLU A 79 -14.96 14.40 4.11
N GLU A 80 -14.90 14.44 2.80
CA GLU A 80 -15.90 13.87 1.90
C GLU A 80 -15.72 12.35 1.78
N LYS A 81 -16.73 11.63 2.27
CA LYS A 81 -16.81 10.17 2.48
C LYS A 81 -16.60 9.26 1.25
N ASN A 82 -16.28 9.76 0.08
CA ASN A 82 -16.28 8.99 -1.18
C ASN A 82 -14.91 8.79 -1.85
N GLY A 83 -13.80 9.19 -1.25
CA GLY A 83 -12.53 9.24 -1.95
C GLY A 83 -11.39 8.45 -1.31
N SER A 84 -11.60 7.21 -0.86
CA SER A 84 -10.45 6.38 -0.46
C SER A 84 -9.58 6.04 -1.66
N LEU A 85 -8.27 6.31 -1.58
CA LEU A 85 -7.27 5.90 -2.58
C LEU A 85 -7.28 4.40 -2.85
N ALA A 86 -7.62 3.60 -1.85
CA ALA A 86 -7.79 2.16 -2.00
C ALA A 86 -8.83 1.79 -3.08
N ASN A 87 -9.80 2.69 -3.35
CA ASN A 87 -10.80 2.50 -4.40
C ASN A 87 -10.31 2.95 -5.79
N THR A 88 -9.21 3.69 -5.87
CA THR A 88 -8.65 4.14 -7.14
C THR A 88 -7.99 2.96 -7.86
N PRO A 89 -8.34 2.63 -9.10
CA PRO A 89 -7.81 1.48 -9.84
C PRO A 89 -6.28 1.40 -9.86
N LEU A 90 -5.60 2.55 -9.89
CA LEU A 90 -4.13 2.65 -9.95
C LEU A 90 -3.42 2.14 -8.68
N PHE A 91 -4.09 2.15 -7.53
CA PHE A 91 -3.53 1.69 -6.25
C PHE A 91 -4.11 0.35 -5.78
N LYS A 92 -5.00 -0.28 -6.56
CA LYS A 92 -5.47 -1.64 -6.27
C LYS A 92 -4.31 -2.64 -6.36
N LEU A 93 -4.46 -3.80 -5.72
CA LEU A 93 -3.47 -4.88 -5.79
C LEU A 93 -3.26 -5.39 -7.21
N THR A 94 -4.30 -5.34 -8.02
CA THR A 94 -4.33 -5.78 -9.42
C THR A 94 -4.37 -4.59 -10.38
N GLY A 95 -4.04 -4.85 -11.63
CA GLY A 95 -4.00 -3.85 -12.69
C GLY A 95 -2.60 -3.30 -12.96
N ASP A 96 -2.52 -2.58 -14.07
CA ASP A 96 -1.25 -1.99 -14.49
C ASP A 96 -0.81 -0.88 -13.55
N LYS A 97 0.41 -0.95 -13.12
CA LYS A 97 1.05 0.05 -12.24
C LYS A 97 1.97 0.98 -13.00
N VAL A 98 2.32 0.64 -14.24
CA VAL A 98 3.26 1.35 -15.10
C VAL A 98 2.52 1.86 -16.32
N PHE A 99 2.61 3.15 -16.57
CA PHE A 99 2.02 3.85 -17.71
C PHE A 99 3.14 4.49 -18.51
N PHE A 100 3.40 3.97 -19.69
CA PHE A 100 4.38 4.55 -20.60
C PHE A 100 3.85 5.86 -21.19
N LEU A 101 4.70 6.86 -21.25
CA LEU A 101 4.34 8.22 -21.63
C LEU A 101 4.85 8.54 -23.03
N ASP A 102 4.00 9.17 -23.85
CA ASP A 102 4.44 9.90 -25.03
C ASP A 102 5.03 11.28 -24.63
N GLU A 103 5.59 12.04 -25.58
CA GLU A 103 6.22 13.33 -25.31
C GLU A 103 5.23 14.35 -24.72
N SER A 104 4.00 14.40 -25.23
CA SER A 104 2.96 15.31 -24.72
C SER A 104 2.54 14.97 -23.30
N GLN A 105 2.39 13.68 -23.01
CA GLN A 105 2.04 13.17 -21.67
C GLN A 105 3.19 13.41 -20.69
N LEU A 106 4.45 13.19 -21.13
CA LEU A 106 5.64 13.46 -20.32
C LEU A 106 5.70 14.93 -19.92
N MET A 107 5.54 15.87 -20.87
CA MET A 107 5.53 17.30 -20.58
C MET A 107 4.45 17.69 -19.56
N LYS A 108 3.24 17.15 -19.71
CA LYS A 108 2.14 17.39 -18.76
C LYS A 108 2.48 16.92 -17.36
N VAL A 109 3.02 15.71 -17.23
CA VAL A 109 3.40 15.13 -15.94
C VAL A 109 4.54 15.90 -15.30
N GLN A 110 5.57 16.28 -16.07
CA GLN A 110 6.68 17.09 -15.57
C GLN A 110 6.19 18.46 -15.06
N ASN A 111 5.26 19.09 -15.77
CA ASN A 111 4.69 20.37 -15.35
C ASN A 111 3.91 20.25 -14.04
N ILE A 112 3.14 19.17 -13.85
CA ILE A 112 2.44 18.94 -12.57
C ILE A 112 3.45 18.81 -11.42
N TYR A 113 4.53 18.05 -11.60
CA TYR A 113 5.56 17.92 -10.57
C TYR A 113 6.30 19.24 -10.30
N ALA A 114 6.57 20.04 -11.34
CA ALA A 114 7.17 21.37 -11.17
C ALA A 114 6.27 22.28 -10.32
N GLN A 115 4.98 22.31 -10.62
CA GLN A 115 3.99 23.09 -9.84
C GLN A 115 3.87 22.59 -8.39
N MET A 116 3.91 21.27 -8.15
CA MET A 116 3.98 20.73 -6.79
C MET A 116 5.22 21.23 -6.04
N GLN A 117 6.36 21.29 -6.70
CA GLN A 117 7.60 21.75 -6.11
C GLN A 117 7.58 23.24 -5.80
N GLU A 118 7.04 24.08 -6.68
CA GLU A 118 6.82 25.51 -6.46
C GLU A 118 5.88 25.74 -5.28
N GLU A 119 4.78 24.96 -5.21
CA GLU A 119 3.80 25.07 -4.14
C GLU A 119 4.38 24.73 -2.76
N ILE A 120 5.23 23.72 -2.65
CA ILE A 120 5.94 23.38 -1.40
C ILE A 120 6.77 24.57 -0.88
N GLN A 121 7.29 25.40 -1.79
CA GLN A 121 8.12 26.56 -1.45
C GLN A 121 7.31 27.86 -1.25
N SER A 122 6.02 27.86 -1.56
CA SER A 122 5.18 29.06 -1.58
C SER A 122 4.94 29.68 -0.20
N GLY A 123 4.99 28.88 0.87
CA GLY A 123 4.61 29.30 2.23
C GLY A 123 3.11 29.57 2.38
N TYR A 124 2.27 29.20 1.44
CA TYR A 124 0.82 29.38 1.49
C TYR A 124 0.18 28.47 2.55
N ALA A 125 -0.73 29.00 3.34
CA ALA A 125 -1.38 28.23 4.42
C ALA A 125 -2.19 27.02 3.91
N GLY A 126 -2.72 27.09 2.67
CA GLY A 126 -3.46 26.01 2.02
C GLY A 126 -2.62 25.09 1.12
N THR A 127 -1.29 25.12 1.22
CA THR A 127 -0.36 24.32 0.41
C THR A 127 -0.77 22.84 0.34
N LEU A 128 -1.18 22.22 1.45
CA LEU A 128 -1.57 20.80 1.47
C LEU A 128 -2.81 20.52 0.60
N ASP A 129 -3.76 21.46 0.53
CA ASP A 129 -4.96 21.31 -0.30
C ASP A 129 -4.61 21.45 -1.79
N VAL A 130 -3.74 22.38 -2.13
CA VAL A 130 -3.24 22.54 -3.50
C VAL A 130 -2.46 21.29 -3.93
N LEU A 131 -1.59 20.75 -3.08
CA LEU A 131 -0.85 19.53 -3.37
C LEU A 131 -1.79 18.32 -3.56
N ARG A 132 -2.90 18.22 -2.82
CA ARG A 132 -3.94 17.21 -3.08
C ARG A 132 -4.56 17.36 -4.46
N CYS A 133 -4.86 18.58 -4.88
CA CYS A 133 -5.38 18.84 -6.24
C CYS A 133 -4.39 18.37 -7.32
N TYR A 134 -3.11 18.67 -7.19
CA TYR A 134 -2.09 18.19 -8.13
C TYR A 134 -1.95 16.67 -8.11
N LEU A 135 -2.01 16.03 -6.95
CA LEU A 135 -1.99 14.58 -6.86
C LEU A 135 -3.20 13.95 -7.57
N HIS A 136 -4.40 14.49 -7.36
CA HIS A 136 -5.60 14.05 -8.09
C HIS A 136 -5.45 14.25 -9.60
N LEU A 137 -4.82 15.35 -10.02
CA LEU A 137 -4.57 15.61 -11.44
C LEU A 137 -3.61 14.57 -12.03
N LEU A 138 -2.54 14.17 -11.32
CA LEU A 138 -1.66 13.06 -11.73
C LEU A 138 -2.43 11.75 -11.88
N ILE A 139 -3.25 11.40 -10.89
CA ILE A 139 -4.08 10.19 -10.89
C ILE A 139 -5.00 10.18 -12.11
N HIS A 140 -5.77 11.25 -12.33
CA HIS A 140 -6.70 11.31 -13.46
C HIS A 140 -5.98 11.40 -14.82
N THR A 141 -4.78 11.98 -14.87
CA THR A 141 -3.96 11.97 -16.07
C THR A 141 -3.58 10.54 -16.46
N ALA A 142 -3.12 9.74 -15.49
CA ALA A 142 -2.81 8.33 -15.73
C ALA A 142 -4.06 7.49 -16.07
N MET A 143 -5.17 7.72 -15.40
CA MET A 143 -6.42 7.01 -15.70
C MET A 143 -6.92 7.25 -17.14
N ARG A 144 -6.66 8.44 -17.72
CA ARG A 144 -6.99 8.72 -19.13
C ARG A 144 -6.05 8.03 -20.12
N MET A 145 -4.87 7.57 -19.68
CA MET A 145 -3.92 6.84 -20.52
C MET A 145 -4.26 5.35 -20.63
N GLN A 146 -5.14 4.85 -19.74
CA GLN A 146 -5.66 3.50 -19.86
C GLN A 146 -6.63 3.45 -21.05
N ASP A 147 -6.32 2.63 -22.05
CA ASP A 147 -7.28 2.32 -23.09
C ASP A 147 -8.52 1.67 -22.46
N ALA A 148 -9.72 2.10 -22.91
CA ALA A 148 -10.99 1.56 -22.43
C ALA A 148 -11.07 0.01 -22.53
N ASN A 149 -10.30 -0.59 -23.43
CA ASN A 149 -10.22 -2.03 -23.66
C ASN A 149 -9.30 -2.78 -22.66
N GLN A 150 -8.45 -2.07 -21.89
CA GLN A 150 -7.62 -2.71 -20.84
C GLN A 150 -8.37 -2.92 -19.52
N TYR A 151 -9.56 -2.34 -19.35
CA TYR A 151 -10.46 -2.67 -18.25
C TYR A 151 -10.98 -4.11 -18.31
N GLU A 152 -10.84 -4.79 -19.45
CA GLU A 152 -11.22 -6.19 -19.66
C GLU A 152 -10.08 -7.21 -19.48
N SER A 153 -8.90 -6.84 -18.99
CA SER A 153 -8.00 -7.86 -18.45
C SER A 153 -8.67 -8.43 -17.20
N HIS A 154 -9.44 -9.49 -17.41
CA HIS A 154 -10.08 -10.22 -16.31
C HIS A 154 -8.98 -10.59 -15.30
N PRO A 155 -9.01 -10.04 -14.07
CA PRO A 155 -8.07 -10.48 -13.06
C PRO A 155 -8.21 -12.00 -13.00
N ASN A 156 -7.10 -12.73 -13.03
CA ASN A 156 -7.17 -14.17 -12.86
C ASN A 156 -7.88 -14.45 -11.53
N ALA A 157 -8.49 -15.65 -11.39
CA ALA A 157 -9.30 -15.99 -10.20
C ALA A 157 -8.52 -15.70 -8.88
N SER A 158 -7.20 -15.88 -8.89
CA SER A 158 -6.32 -15.61 -7.75
C SER A 158 -6.28 -14.11 -7.41
N GLN A 159 -6.16 -13.25 -8.40
CA GLN A 159 -6.14 -11.80 -8.18
C GLN A 159 -7.46 -11.31 -7.58
N ARG A 160 -8.60 -11.80 -8.07
CA ARG A 160 -9.92 -11.47 -7.49
C ARG A 160 -10.03 -11.90 -6.03
N ILE A 161 -9.52 -13.07 -5.67
CA ILE A 161 -9.51 -13.56 -4.28
C ILE A 161 -8.68 -12.62 -3.40
N ALA A 162 -7.50 -12.18 -3.86
CA ALA A 162 -6.66 -11.24 -3.11
C ALA A 162 -7.36 -9.89 -2.90
N GLU A 163 -7.99 -9.34 -3.93
CA GLU A 163 -8.75 -8.08 -3.84
C GLU A 163 -9.91 -8.20 -2.85
N LEU A 164 -10.71 -9.25 -2.97
CA LEU A 164 -11.84 -9.49 -2.07
C LEU A 164 -11.38 -9.67 -0.62
N PHE A 165 -10.25 -10.37 -0.39
CA PHE A 165 -9.67 -10.48 0.94
C PHE A 165 -9.29 -9.12 1.50
N MET A 166 -8.60 -8.28 0.75
CA MET A 166 -8.19 -6.94 1.19
C MET A 166 -9.39 -6.05 1.45
N GLU A 167 -10.40 -6.10 0.59
CA GLU A 167 -11.65 -5.37 0.78
C GLU A 167 -12.38 -5.81 2.06
N LEU A 168 -12.49 -7.12 2.30
CA LEU A 168 -13.10 -7.65 3.53
C LEU A 168 -12.28 -7.27 4.78
N LEU A 169 -10.95 -7.25 4.69
CA LEU A 169 -10.08 -6.84 5.78
C LEU A 169 -10.32 -5.37 6.13
N GLU A 170 -10.29 -4.49 5.15
CA GLU A 170 -10.45 -3.04 5.38
C GLU A 170 -11.88 -2.66 5.80
N ARG A 171 -12.91 -3.32 5.28
CA ARG A 171 -14.32 -3.03 5.64
C ARG A 171 -14.65 -3.25 7.11
N GLN A 172 -13.85 -3.97 7.87
CA GLN A 172 -14.05 -4.16 9.30
C GLN A 172 -13.59 -2.95 10.12
N PHE A 173 -12.90 -2.01 9.50
CA PHE A 173 -12.32 -0.86 10.20
C PHE A 173 -12.84 0.47 9.62
N PRO A 174 -12.92 1.55 10.44
CA PRO A 174 -12.65 1.55 11.89
C PRO A 174 -13.72 0.77 12.68
N ILE A 175 -13.35 0.24 13.84
CA ILE A 175 -14.29 -0.50 14.69
C ILE A 175 -15.01 0.48 15.63
N ASP A 176 -16.33 0.57 15.51
CA ASP A 176 -17.17 1.42 16.37
C ASP A 176 -17.51 0.70 17.71
N TYR A 177 -16.51 0.52 18.57
CA TYR A 177 -16.73 -0.08 19.89
C TYR A 177 -17.44 0.92 20.83
N PRO A 178 -18.44 0.51 21.65
CA PRO A 178 -18.88 -0.86 21.90
C PRO A 178 -19.94 -1.43 20.95
N ARG A 179 -20.37 -0.69 19.93
CA ARG A 179 -21.42 -1.11 19.00
C ARG A 179 -21.00 -2.28 18.10
N ALA A 180 -19.73 -2.35 17.77
CA ALA A 180 -19.17 -3.41 16.95
C ALA A 180 -17.86 -3.93 17.53
N ALA A 181 -17.50 -5.17 17.19
CA ALA A 181 -16.21 -5.77 17.47
C ALA A 181 -15.69 -6.46 16.22
N LEU A 182 -14.37 -6.66 16.14
CA LEU A 182 -13.71 -7.33 15.03
C LEU A 182 -14.18 -8.79 14.94
N VAL A 183 -14.76 -9.15 13.80
CA VAL A 183 -15.36 -10.48 13.58
C VAL A 183 -14.38 -11.43 12.89
N LEU A 184 -13.79 -11.00 11.77
CA LEU A 184 -12.85 -11.83 10.99
C LEU A 184 -11.42 -11.56 11.46
N ARG A 185 -10.78 -12.57 12.08
CA ARG A 185 -9.47 -12.42 12.74
C ARG A 185 -8.41 -13.39 12.25
N THR A 186 -8.82 -14.48 11.66
CA THR A 186 -7.91 -15.55 11.21
C THR A 186 -8.02 -15.77 9.71
N PRO A 187 -6.96 -16.28 9.05
CA PRO A 187 -7.04 -16.66 7.64
C PRO A 187 -8.23 -17.59 7.33
N THR A 188 -8.60 -18.44 8.27
CA THR A 188 -9.74 -19.37 8.12
C THR A 188 -11.07 -18.61 8.06
N ASP A 189 -11.24 -17.56 8.88
CA ASP A 189 -12.46 -16.73 8.85
C ASP A 189 -12.66 -16.08 7.48
N TYR A 190 -11.58 -15.50 6.93
CA TYR A 190 -11.61 -14.88 5.61
C TYR A 190 -11.82 -15.91 4.50
N ALA A 191 -11.17 -17.08 4.59
CA ALA A 191 -11.32 -18.15 3.61
C ALA A 191 -12.77 -18.65 3.58
N ASN A 192 -13.39 -18.87 4.74
CA ASN A 192 -14.82 -19.25 4.86
C ASN A 192 -15.72 -18.16 4.27
N ARG A 193 -15.45 -16.89 4.56
CA ARG A 193 -16.25 -15.75 4.06
C ARG A 193 -16.15 -15.60 2.54
N LEU A 194 -14.99 -15.91 1.96
CA LEU A 194 -14.74 -15.90 0.53
C LEU A 194 -15.13 -17.20 -0.18
N SER A 195 -15.59 -18.22 0.57
CA SER A 195 -15.93 -19.55 0.04
C SER A 195 -14.75 -20.21 -0.71
N VAL A 196 -13.54 -20.06 -0.18
CA VAL A 196 -12.32 -20.68 -0.70
C VAL A 196 -11.60 -21.51 0.37
N HIS A 197 -10.75 -22.45 -0.05
CA HIS A 197 -9.94 -23.19 0.91
C HIS A 197 -8.82 -22.29 1.48
N VAL A 198 -8.55 -22.38 2.80
CA VAL A 198 -7.57 -21.52 3.49
C VAL A 198 -6.16 -21.62 2.89
N ASN A 199 -5.73 -22.79 2.45
CA ASN A 199 -4.42 -22.96 1.80
C ASN A 199 -4.35 -22.22 0.46
N HIS A 200 -5.45 -22.19 -0.29
CA HIS A 200 -5.53 -21.43 -1.54
C HIS A 200 -5.48 -19.93 -1.27
N LEU A 201 -6.23 -19.42 -0.29
CA LEU A 201 -6.15 -18.03 0.14
C LEU A 201 -4.72 -17.65 0.55
N ASN A 202 -4.09 -18.45 1.42
CA ASN A 202 -2.72 -18.19 1.89
C ASN A 202 -1.70 -18.15 0.73
N LYS A 203 -1.81 -19.08 -0.21
CA LYS A 203 -0.96 -19.11 -1.41
C LYS A 203 -1.14 -17.85 -2.24
N VAL A 204 -2.37 -17.54 -2.59
CA VAL A 204 -2.73 -16.36 -3.40
C VAL A 204 -2.24 -15.07 -2.75
N ILE A 205 -2.54 -14.87 -1.47
CA ILE A 205 -2.11 -13.66 -0.74
C ILE A 205 -0.58 -13.54 -0.71
N LYS A 206 0.13 -14.64 -0.45
CA LYS A 206 1.59 -14.63 -0.42
C LYS A 206 2.20 -14.34 -1.79
N GLU A 207 1.65 -14.91 -2.86
CA GLU A 207 2.09 -14.66 -4.24
C GLU A 207 1.82 -13.22 -4.67
N THR A 208 0.67 -12.65 -4.27
CA THR A 208 0.27 -11.29 -4.67
C THR A 208 0.96 -10.20 -3.85
N THR A 209 1.12 -10.41 -2.52
CA THR A 209 1.58 -9.35 -1.60
C THR A 209 2.98 -9.59 -1.04
N GLY A 210 3.54 -10.78 -1.21
CA GLY A 210 4.79 -11.21 -0.58
C GLY A 210 4.66 -11.50 0.92
N LYS A 211 3.52 -11.17 1.55
CA LYS A 211 3.24 -11.39 2.97
C LYS A 211 2.26 -12.55 3.17
N THR A 212 2.30 -13.18 4.35
CA THR A 212 1.27 -14.16 4.69
C THR A 212 -0.03 -13.48 5.09
N THR A 213 -1.16 -14.16 4.90
CA THR A 213 -2.48 -13.67 5.31
C THR A 213 -2.52 -13.26 6.78
N SER A 214 -1.91 -14.06 7.67
CA SER A 214 -1.84 -13.77 9.10
C SER A 214 -1.05 -12.49 9.40
N VAL A 215 0.00 -12.20 8.65
CA VAL A 215 0.80 -10.97 8.81
C VAL A 215 -0.03 -9.74 8.42
N LEU A 216 -0.73 -9.78 7.30
CA LEU A 216 -1.59 -8.66 6.87
C LEU A 216 -2.70 -8.37 7.87
N ILE A 217 -3.38 -9.41 8.38
CA ILE A 217 -4.41 -9.26 9.40
C ILE A 217 -3.80 -8.64 10.67
N ALA A 218 -2.66 -9.14 11.13
CA ALA A 218 -2.01 -8.64 12.34
C ALA A 218 -1.57 -7.18 12.19
N GLU A 219 -0.96 -6.80 11.07
CA GLU A 219 -0.56 -5.43 10.77
C GLU A 219 -1.75 -4.47 10.81
N ARG A 220 -2.89 -4.88 10.22
CA ARG A 220 -4.10 -4.06 10.20
C ARG A 220 -4.69 -3.87 11.60
N ILE A 221 -4.74 -4.94 12.41
CA ILE A 221 -5.18 -4.87 13.82
C ILE A 221 -4.25 -3.96 14.63
N VAL A 222 -2.94 -4.06 14.44
CA VAL A 222 -1.97 -3.20 15.13
C VAL A 222 -2.15 -1.73 14.74
N LYS A 223 -2.34 -1.44 13.45
CA LYS A 223 -2.62 -0.08 12.96
C LYS A 223 -3.83 0.53 13.66
N GLU A 224 -4.93 -0.22 13.76
CA GLU A 224 -6.13 0.23 14.47
C GLU A 224 -5.88 0.44 15.97
N ALA A 225 -5.19 -0.51 16.62
CA ALA A 225 -4.83 -0.39 18.03
C ALA A 225 -4.00 0.87 18.31
N VAL A 226 -3.03 1.20 17.44
CA VAL A 226 -2.22 2.42 17.57
C VAL A 226 -3.09 3.67 17.44
N GLN A 227 -4.01 3.71 16.48
CA GLN A 227 -4.96 4.83 16.32
C GLN A 227 -5.81 5.03 17.57
N TYR A 228 -6.35 3.95 18.15
CA TYR A 228 -7.10 4.05 19.42
C TYR A 228 -6.23 4.54 20.57
N LEU A 229 -5.00 4.05 20.70
CA LEU A 229 -4.08 4.50 21.74
C LEU A 229 -3.75 5.99 21.65
N GLN A 230 -3.70 6.52 20.43
CA GLN A 230 -3.31 7.92 20.17
C GLN A 230 -4.50 8.90 20.18
N HIS A 231 -5.68 8.45 19.71
CA HIS A 231 -6.79 9.35 19.37
C HIS A 231 -8.12 9.01 20.07
N SER A 232 -8.13 8.03 20.97
CA SER A 232 -9.36 7.68 21.72
C SER A 232 -9.15 7.61 23.22
N ASN A 233 -10.24 7.76 23.97
CA ASN A 233 -10.28 7.60 25.42
C ASN A 233 -10.60 6.17 25.87
N LEU A 234 -10.66 5.20 24.95
CA LEU A 234 -10.94 3.80 25.27
C LEU A 234 -9.87 3.24 26.20
N SER A 235 -10.27 2.54 27.23
CA SER A 235 -9.35 1.77 28.08
C SER A 235 -8.67 0.65 27.26
N ILE A 236 -7.52 0.16 27.71
CA ILE A 236 -6.83 -0.96 27.04
C ILE A 236 -7.72 -2.20 27.01
N SER A 237 -8.60 -2.36 28.01
CA SER A 237 -9.57 -3.45 28.08
C SER A 237 -10.63 -3.32 26.97
N GLU A 238 -11.21 -2.17 26.81
CA GLU A 238 -12.22 -1.88 25.77
C GLU A 238 -11.62 -2.06 24.38
N MET A 239 -10.41 -1.59 24.16
CA MET A 239 -9.69 -1.82 22.90
C MET A 239 -9.44 -3.30 22.63
N ALA A 240 -8.99 -4.05 23.64
CA ALA A 240 -8.77 -5.48 23.50
C ALA A 240 -10.03 -6.21 23.06
N PHE A 241 -11.15 -5.94 23.72
CA PHE A 241 -12.45 -6.55 23.38
C PHE A 241 -12.98 -6.05 22.03
N GLY A 242 -12.86 -4.76 21.73
CA GLY A 242 -13.25 -4.22 20.42
C GLY A 242 -12.46 -4.85 19.26
N LEU A 243 -11.16 -5.07 19.45
CA LEU A 243 -10.29 -5.77 18.50
C LEU A 243 -10.48 -7.30 18.55
N GLY A 244 -11.47 -7.79 19.26
CA GLY A 244 -11.90 -9.18 19.31
C GLY A 244 -11.02 -10.09 20.17
N PHE A 245 -10.15 -9.57 21.04
CA PHE A 245 -9.34 -10.41 21.95
C PHE A 245 -10.16 -10.86 23.14
N GLU A 246 -9.99 -12.09 23.56
CA GLU A 246 -10.68 -12.68 24.71
C GLU A 246 -10.19 -12.13 26.06
N SER A 247 -8.97 -11.58 26.09
CA SER A 247 -8.41 -10.97 27.28
C SER A 247 -7.38 -9.88 26.96
N VAL A 248 -7.23 -8.95 27.90
CA VAL A 248 -6.21 -7.88 27.83
C VAL A 248 -4.79 -8.45 27.76
N SER A 249 -4.55 -9.57 28.41
CA SER A 249 -3.25 -10.22 28.42
C SER A 249 -2.87 -10.76 27.04
N TYR A 250 -3.81 -11.37 26.32
CA TYR A 250 -3.58 -11.82 24.95
C TYR A 250 -3.35 -10.66 23.98
N PHE A 251 -4.16 -9.60 24.10
CA PHE A 251 -3.95 -8.37 23.34
C PHE A 251 -2.57 -7.76 23.61
N SER A 252 -2.17 -7.61 24.86
CA SER A 252 -0.88 -7.00 25.22
C SER A 252 0.30 -7.80 24.70
N LYS A 253 0.25 -9.13 24.77
CA LYS A 253 1.26 -10.02 24.18
C LYS A 253 1.32 -9.90 22.66
N PHE A 254 0.16 -9.90 22.00
CA PHE A 254 0.05 -9.71 20.55
C PHE A 254 0.63 -8.36 20.14
N PHE A 255 0.21 -7.28 20.77
CA PHE A 255 0.65 -5.93 20.46
C PHE A 255 2.17 -5.77 20.64
N ARG A 256 2.71 -6.26 21.77
CA ARG A 256 4.16 -6.21 22.02
C ARG A 256 4.96 -7.05 21.02
N LYS A 257 4.45 -8.20 20.62
CA LYS A 257 5.09 -9.04 19.59
C LYS A 257 5.26 -8.29 18.27
N HIS A 258 4.27 -7.46 17.87
CA HIS A 258 4.27 -6.79 16.56
C HIS A 258 4.87 -5.37 16.59
N THR A 259 4.88 -4.70 17.76
CA THR A 259 5.37 -3.31 17.89
C THR A 259 6.66 -3.18 18.70
N GLY A 260 7.06 -4.21 19.42
CA GLY A 260 8.16 -4.17 20.38
C GLY A 260 7.84 -3.46 21.71
N LYS A 261 6.64 -2.85 21.84
CA LYS A 261 6.20 -2.05 23.00
C LYS A 261 4.88 -2.55 23.55
N SER A 262 4.61 -2.27 24.83
CA SER A 262 3.29 -2.52 25.39
C SER A 262 2.28 -1.42 24.96
N PRO A 263 0.97 -1.71 24.97
CA PRO A 263 -0.06 -0.69 24.72
C PRO A 263 0.07 0.52 25.67
N THR A 264 0.39 0.29 26.93
CA THR A 264 0.57 1.35 27.93
C THR A 264 1.76 2.27 27.62
N GLU A 265 2.88 1.70 27.15
CA GLU A 265 4.07 2.49 26.75
C GLU A 265 3.80 3.36 25.53
N VAL A 266 2.94 2.91 24.62
CA VAL A 266 2.55 3.70 23.44
C VAL A 266 1.61 4.82 23.84
N ARG A 267 0.62 4.55 24.70
CA ARG A 267 -0.32 5.56 25.21
C ARG A 267 0.40 6.66 26.02
N GLY A 268 1.32 6.30 26.89
CA GLY A 268 2.05 7.25 27.74
C GLY A 268 2.95 8.24 27.00
N LYS A 269 3.15 8.08 25.69
CA LYS A 269 3.92 9.00 24.84
C LYS A 269 3.09 10.13 24.22
N VAL A 270 1.78 10.12 24.40
CA VAL A 270 0.83 11.11 23.82
C VAL A 270 0.46 12.18 24.83
N THR A 271 1.14 12.28 25.96
CA THR A 271 0.86 13.34 26.94
C THR A 271 1.66 14.57 26.59
N ILE A 272 0.94 15.57 26.01
CA ILE A 272 1.23 16.99 25.78
C ILE A 272 2.19 17.31 24.65
#